data_45455807614993ca32b418ed9f255703
#
_entry.id   45455807614993ca32b418ed9f255703
#
_cell.length_a   1.000
_cell.length_b   1.000
_cell.length_c   1.000
_cell.angle_alpha   90.00
_cell.angle_beta   90.00
_cell.angle_gamma   90.00
#
_symmetry.space_group_name_H-M   'P 1'
#
loop_
_entity.id
_entity.type
_entity.pdbx_description
1 polymer ?
#
loop_
_entity_poly.entity_id
_entity_poly.type
_entity_poly.pdbx_seq_one_letter_code
_entity_poly.pdbx_strand_id
1 'polypeptide(L)'
;MEFEPVIGLEVHVQLNTRTKIFCGCSTTFKADPNSQTCPVCLGLPGVLPVLNEEALRKAIMAGLALNATVSEYSKFDRKNYFYPDLPKAYQISQFDRPICSGGYIQVATRDGTKKIGITRLHLEEDAGKSIHSDEAGNRVSYLNFNRTGVPLAEIVSEPDIRSADEAYEYLQNLRTIMKYLDVSDCNMEEGSLRCDVNISLREKGAQKFGEKVEVKNLNSFKAVKTAIEYEIHRQADILEDGGAIVQETRLWDADRGLSFSMRSKEEAHDYRYFPEPDLPPIKVGAEYIAKIRESIPELPDPRRERFIAEYGLSAYDAGVLTSARPLADYFESVVKHGAAAKKASNWIQSELLARVDNPENVGSFIVKPEMLAALLALIDNNNISGKIAKTVFEEMIQTGADPALIVKEKGLTQV
;
A
#
# COMPACT_ATOMS: atom_id res chain seq x y z
N MET A 1 34.58 12.02 4.01
CA MET A 1 34.27 10.59 4.30
C MET A 1 33.16 10.14 3.39
N GLU A 2 33.11 8.86 2.98
CA GLU A 2 31.95 8.34 2.20
C GLU A 2 30.97 7.69 3.17
N PHE A 3 29.76 8.23 3.23
CA PHE A 3 28.70 7.70 4.08
C PHE A 3 27.75 6.80 3.30
N GLU A 4 27.19 5.81 3.99
CA GLU A 4 26.17 4.91 3.49
C GLU A 4 24.89 5.08 4.32
N PRO A 5 23.72 5.35 3.70
CA PRO A 5 22.47 5.40 4.42
C PRO A 5 21.99 4.01 4.83
N VAL A 6 21.40 3.92 6.01
CA VAL A 6 20.74 2.73 6.55
C VAL A 6 19.30 3.13 6.87
N ILE A 7 18.36 2.56 6.13
CA ILE A 7 16.96 2.99 6.14
C ILE A 7 16.06 1.79 6.42
N GLY A 8 15.12 1.96 7.34
CA GLY A 8 13.99 1.06 7.59
C GLY A 8 12.69 1.83 7.50
N LEU A 9 11.62 1.15 7.11
CA LEU A 9 10.30 1.71 6.96
C LEU A 9 9.31 1.01 7.90
N GLU A 10 8.45 1.81 8.53
CA GLU A 10 7.27 1.35 9.26
C GLU A 10 6.04 1.75 8.46
N VAL A 11 5.34 0.79 7.90
CA VAL A 11 4.22 1.03 7.01
C VAL A 11 2.93 0.52 7.64
N HIS A 12 1.98 1.42 7.84
CA HIS A 12 0.65 1.11 8.34
C HIS A 12 -0.34 1.03 7.20
N VAL A 13 -1.06 -0.08 7.11
CA VAL A 13 -2.05 -0.34 6.07
C VAL A 13 -3.40 -0.61 6.73
N GLN A 14 -4.39 0.26 6.49
CA GLN A 14 -5.77 -0.01 6.91
C GLN A 14 -6.34 -1.15 6.07
N LEU A 15 -6.87 -2.17 6.75
CA LEU A 15 -7.51 -3.29 6.10
C LEU A 15 -8.97 -2.94 5.76
N ASN A 16 -9.37 -3.14 4.51
CA ASN A 16 -10.69 -2.79 3.99
C ASN A 16 -11.79 -3.79 4.43
N THR A 17 -11.95 -3.99 5.73
CA THR A 17 -13.04 -4.75 6.30
C THR A 17 -14.32 -3.91 6.38
N ARG A 18 -15.49 -4.55 6.40
CA ARG A 18 -16.77 -3.83 6.55
C ARG A 18 -17.01 -3.30 7.95
N THR A 19 -16.39 -3.92 8.95
CA THR A 19 -16.50 -3.56 10.36
C THR A 19 -15.14 -3.39 11.00
N LYS A 20 -15.10 -2.66 12.10
CA LYS A 20 -13.89 -2.43 12.90
C LYS A 20 -13.30 -3.72 13.44
N ILE A 21 -12.05 -3.65 13.94
CA ILE A 21 -11.29 -4.83 14.36
C ILE A 21 -11.91 -5.54 15.57
N PHE A 22 -12.55 -4.81 16.47
CA PHE A 22 -13.09 -5.38 17.72
C PHE A 22 -14.57 -5.10 17.98
N CYS A 23 -15.29 -4.51 17.01
CA CYS A 23 -16.73 -4.25 17.11
C CYS A 23 -17.42 -4.22 15.74
N GLY A 24 -18.75 -4.14 15.74
CA GLY A 24 -19.57 -4.13 14.54
C GLY A 24 -19.75 -2.76 13.86
N CYS A 25 -19.10 -1.68 14.33
CA CYS A 25 -19.18 -0.38 13.68
C CYS A 25 -18.59 -0.42 12.27
N SER A 26 -19.20 0.33 11.34
CA SER A 26 -18.75 0.46 9.97
C SER A 26 -17.37 1.12 9.88
N THR A 27 -16.62 0.77 8.85
CA THR A 27 -15.35 1.38 8.48
C THR A 27 -15.47 2.30 7.27
N THR A 28 -16.70 2.63 6.82
CA THR A 28 -16.94 3.46 5.63
C THR A 28 -16.29 4.83 5.77
N PHE A 29 -15.51 5.21 4.79
CA PHE A 29 -14.87 6.52 4.73
C PHE A 29 -15.91 7.63 4.42
N LYS A 30 -15.64 8.86 4.88
CA LYS A 30 -16.52 10.05 4.68
C LYS A 30 -17.91 10.01 5.34
N ALA A 31 -18.09 9.19 6.37
CA ALA A 31 -19.30 9.29 7.20
C ALA A 31 -19.26 10.53 8.11
N ASP A 32 -20.44 10.99 8.53
CA ASP A 32 -20.55 12.12 9.46
C ASP A 32 -19.71 11.90 10.72
N PRO A 33 -19.04 12.92 11.25
CA PRO A 33 -18.19 12.79 12.43
C PRO A 33 -18.89 12.09 13.58
N ASN A 34 -18.19 11.10 14.19
CA ASN A 34 -18.66 10.32 15.33
C ASN A 34 -19.96 9.51 15.11
N SER A 35 -20.37 9.30 13.85
CA SER A 35 -21.54 8.49 13.52
C SER A 35 -21.28 6.97 13.51
N GLN A 36 -20.00 6.57 13.43
CA GLN A 36 -19.55 5.17 13.38
C GLN A 36 -18.82 4.79 14.67
N THR A 37 -19.46 5.00 15.81
CA THR A 37 -18.90 4.72 17.13
C THR A 37 -19.87 3.89 17.97
N CYS A 38 -19.32 3.12 18.91
CA CYS A 38 -20.10 2.37 19.89
C CYS A 38 -19.32 2.30 21.22
N PRO A 39 -19.96 1.83 22.30
CA PRO A 39 -19.27 1.69 23.58
C PRO A 39 -17.95 0.91 23.52
N VAL A 40 -17.83 -0.09 22.65
CA VAL A 40 -16.61 -0.92 22.52
C VAL A 40 -15.46 -0.11 21.96
N CYS A 41 -15.61 0.53 20.79
CA CYS A 41 -14.50 1.29 20.19
C CYS A 41 -14.19 2.59 20.97
N LEU A 42 -15.13 3.10 21.77
CA LEU A 42 -14.90 4.22 22.68
C LEU A 42 -14.32 3.79 24.04
N GLY A 43 -14.24 2.48 24.31
CA GLY A 43 -13.66 1.96 25.55
C GLY A 43 -14.45 2.27 26.80
N LEU A 44 -15.79 2.29 26.73
CA LEU A 44 -16.62 2.53 27.91
C LEU A 44 -16.50 1.36 28.90
N PRO A 45 -16.70 1.60 30.21
CA PRO A 45 -16.61 0.54 31.23
C PRO A 45 -17.53 -0.65 30.95
N GLY A 46 -17.00 -1.86 31.08
CA GLY A 46 -17.75 -3.11 30.95
C GLY A 46 -17.89 -3.65 29.52
N VAL A 47 -17.28 -3.03 28.53
CA VAL A 47 -17.28 -3.54 27.15
C VAL A 47 -16.21 -4.61 26.95
N LEU A 48 -16.49 -5.55 26.04
CA LEU A 48 -15.55 -6.59 25.66
C LEU A 48 -15.29 -6.56 24.15
N PRO A 49 -14.01 -6.54 23.71
CA PRO A 49 -13.65 -6.61 22.30
C PRO A 49 -13.91 -8.02 21.74
N VAL A 50 -14.27 -8.11 20.45
CA VAL A 50 -14.37 -9.37 19.71
C VAL A 50 -13.63 -9.23 18.40
N LEU A 51 -12.62 -10.08 18.18
CA LEU A 51 -11.75 -10.02 16.98
C LEU A 51 -12.57 -10.25 15.70
N ASN A 52 -12.38 -9.36 14.74
CA ASN A 52 -12.91 -9.50 13.38
C ASN A 52 -12.08 -10.54 12.61
N GLU A 53 -12.71 -11.66 12.26
CA GLU A 53 -12.05 -12.75 11.52
C GLU A 53 -11.52 -12.30 10.15
N GLU A 54 -12.24 -11.41 9.46
CA GLU A 54 -11.80 -10.89 8.16
C GLU A 54 -10.53 -10.05 8.27
N ALA A 55 -10.36 -9.28 9.35
CA ALA A 55 -9.11 -8.56 9.61
C ALA A 55 -7.94 -9.53 9.82
N LEU A 56 -8.15 -10.61 10.57
CA LEU A 56 -7.15 -11.66 10.77
C LEU A 56 -6.81 -12.34 9.44
N ARG A 57 -7.82 -12.73 8.65
CA ARG A 57 -7.65 -13.37 7.35
C ARG A 57 -6.83 -12.49 6.40
N LYS A 58 -7.15 -11.20 6.30
CA LYS A 58 -6.46 -10.23 5.43
C LYS A 58 -5.01 -10.01 5.88
N ALA A 59 -4.74 -9.95 7.18
CA ALA A 59 -3.38 -9.83 7.70
C ALA A 59 -2.52 -11.08 7.37
N ILE A 60 -3.09 -12.28 7.53
CA ILE A 60 -2.41 -13.53 7.16
C ILE A 60 -2.15 -13.57 5.65
N MET A 61 -3.15 -13.21 4.83
CA MET A 61 -3.01 -13.14 3.38
C MET A 61 -1.89 -12.19 2.96
N ALA A 62 -1.85 -10.99 3.54
CA ALA A 62 -0.78 -10.02 3.32
C ALA A 62 0.59 -10.59 3.72
N GLY A 63 0.71 -11.19 4.90
CA GLY A 63 1.95 -11.81 5.36
C GLY A 63 2.45 -12.92 4.43
N LEU A 64 1.56 -13.80 3.98
CA LEU A 64 1.91 -14.86 3.03
C LEU A 64 2.40 -14.31 1.68
N ALA A 65 1.76 -13.26 1.17
CA ALA A 65 2.17 -12.60 -0.08
C ALA A 65 3.52 -11.86 0.06
N LEU A 66 3.87 -11.44 1.27
CA LEU A 66 5.15 -10.85 1.62
C LEU A 66 6.23 -11.88 1.98
N ASN A 67 5.97 -13.17 1.72
CA ASN A 67 6.89 -14.27 2.05
C ASN A 67 7.16 -14.43 3.55
N ALA A 68 6.29 -13.92 4.41
CA ALA A 68 6.43 -14.03 5.85
C ALA A 68 5.94 -15.39 6.38
N THR A 69 6.44 -15.75 7.55
CA THR A 69 5.97 -16.93 8.29
C THR A 69 4.80 -16.52 9.17
N VAL A 70 3.67 -17.21 9.01
CA VAL A 70 2.49 -17.01 9.86
C VAL A 70 2.72 -17.72 11.20
N SER A 71 2.47 -17.01 12.29
CA SER A 71 2.60 -17.56 13.66
C SER A 71 1.39 -18.46 13.97
N GLU A 72 1.64 -19.69 14.39
CA GLU A 72 0.58 -20.60 14.86
C GLU A 72 -0.07 -20.11 16.17
N TYR A 73 0.67 -19.33 16.93
CA TYR A 73 0.23 -18.72 18.18
C TYR A 73 0.60 -17.25 18.22
N SER A 74 -0.40 -16.41 18.35
CA SER A 74 -0.28 -14.96 18.45
C SER A 74 -1.15 -14.42 19.57
N LYS A 75 -0.91 -13.21 20.03
CA LYS A 75 -1.72 -12.56 21.06
C LYS A 75 -1.75 -11.05 20.86
N PHE A 76 -2.77 -10.42 21.42
CA PHE A 76 -2.82 -9.00 21.55
C PHE A 76 -2.25 -8.52 22.88
N ASP A 77 -1.68 -7.32 22.86
CA ASP A 77 -1.15 -6.61 23.99
C ASP A 77 -1.73 -5.20 24.03
N ARG A 78 -1.77 -4.58 25.23
CA ARG A 78 -2.09 -3.17 25.38
C ARG A 78 -0.83 -2.34 25.30
N LYS A 79 -0.78 -1.40 24.33
CA LYS A 79 0.23 -0.36 24.20
C LYS A 79 -0.32 0.89 24.88
N ASN A 80 0.20 1.20 26.08
CA ASN A 80 -0.37 2.25 26.91
C ASN A 80 0.26 3.61 26.62
N TYR A 81 -0.53 4.54 26.13
CA TYR A 81 -0.16 5.94 25.98
C TYR A 81 -1.42 6.80 25.92
N PHE A 82 -1.30 8.05 26.36
CA PHE A 82 -2.41 9.00 26.33
C PHE A 82 -2.32 9.90 25.10
N TYR A 83 -3.45 9.94 24.36
CA TYR A 83 -3.66 10.89 23.27
C TYR A 83 -5.15 11.25 23.20
N PRO A 84 -5.53 12.51 22.86
CA PRO A 84 -6.94 12.92 22.85
C PRO A 84 -7.83 12.08 21.94
N ASP A 85 -7.31 11.60 20.82
CA ASP A 85 -8.03 10.76 19.85
C ASP A 85 -7.90 9.24 20.12
N LEU A 86 -7.32 8.87 21.26
CA LEU A 86 -7.24 7.49 21.74
C LEU A 86 -8.09 7.35 23.02
N PRO A 87 -9.42 7.08 22.91
CA PRO A 87 -10.37 7.22 24.01
C PRO A 87 -10.13 6.23 25.16
N LYS A 88 -9.51 5.09 24.89
CA LYS A 88 -9.17 4.07 25.89
C LYS A 88 -7.89 4.39 26.67
N ALA A 89 -7.09 5.36 26.23
CA ALA A 89 -5.73 5.64 26.67
C ALA A 89 -4.75 4.46 26.49
N TYR A 90 -5.12 3.47 25.69
CA TYR A 90 -4.26 2.40 25.18
C TYR A 90 -4.73 1.97 23.79
N GLN A 91 -3.81 1.42 23.03
CA GLN A 91 -4.06 0.79 21.72
C GLN A 91 -3.90 -0.71 21.86
N ILE A 92 -4.86 -1.48 21.38
CA ILE A 92 -4.71 -2.93 21.26
C ILE A 92 -3.85 -3.20 20.02
N SER A 93 -2.71 -3.85 20.23
CA SER A 93 -1.69 -4.14 19.23
C SER A 93 -1.06 -5.51 19.50
N GLN A 94 -0.01 -5.89 18.78
CA GLN A 94 0.74 -7.12 19.00
C GLN A 94 2.23 -6.77 19.21
N PHE A 95 2.80 -7.14 20.34
CA PHE A 95 4.16 -6.75 20.69
C PHE A 95 5.17 -7.90 20.46
N ASP A 96 5.17 -8.92 21.31
CA ASP A 96 6.15 -10.02 21.28
C ASP A 96 5.68 -11.24 20.46
N ARG A 97 4.41 -11.31 20.09
CA ARG A 97 3.81 -12.41 19.33
C ARG A 97 3.00 -11.88 18.13
N PRO A 98 3.65 -11.28 17.14
CA PRO A 98 2.98 -10.78 15.93
C PRO A 98 2.36 -11.94 15.14
N ILE A 99 1.35 -11.62 14.33
CA ILE A 99 0.70 -12.63 13.49
C ILE A 99 1.61 -13.19 12.40
N CYS A 100 2.56 -12.37 11.88
CA CYS A 100 3.55 -12.81 10.91
C CYS A 100 4.92 -12.25 11.25
N SER A 101 5.97 -13.03 10.97
CA SER A 101 7.36 -12.64 11.17
C SER A 101 8.24 -13.02 9.98
N GLY A 102 9.30 -12.28 9.77
CA GLY A 102 10.18 -12.43 8.62
C GLY A 102 9.48 -12.04 7.31
N GLY A 103 10.05 -12.47 6.19
CA GLY A 103 9.57 -12.17 4.85
C GLY A 103 10.45 -11.16 4.12
N TYR A 104 10.03 -10.78 2.92
CA TYR A 104 10.77 -9.80 2.11
C TYR A 104 9.91 -9.27 0.96
N ILE A 105 10.32 -8.11 0.43
CA ILE A 105 9.89 -7.57 -0.86
C ILE A 105 11.14 -7.45 -1.75
N GLN A 106 11.01 -7.80 -3.02
CA GLN A 106 12.03 -7.54 -4.02
C GLN A 106 11.88 -6.14 -4.59
N VAL A 107 12.98 -5.43 -4.72
CA VAL A 107 13.04 -4.10 -5.35
C VAL A 107 14.02 -4.12 -6.52
N ALA A 108 13.70 -3.38 -7.57
CA ALA A 108 14.62 -3.16 -8.67
C ALA A 108 15.72 -2.18 -8.22
N THR A 109 16.95 -2.47 -8.56
CA THR A 109 18.10 -1.59 -8.33
C THR A 109 18.88 -1.43 -9.65
N ARG A 110 19.86 -0.52 -9.68
CA ARG A 110 20.71 -0.35 -10.86
C ARG A 110 21.52 -1.61 -11.20
N ASP A 111 21.83 -2.42 -10.19
CA ASP A 111 22.67 -3.62 -10.31
C ASP A 111 21.85 -4.93 -10.39
N GLY A 112 20.51 -4.82 -10.53
CA GLY A 112 19.60 -5.99 -10.61
C GLY A 112 18.45 -5.90 -9.60
N THR A 113 18.15 -7.00 -8.91
CA THR A 113 17.11 -7.06 -7.88
C THR A 113 17.71 -7.25 -6.50
N LYS A 114 17.11 -6.60 -5.51
CA LYS A 114 17.51 -6.69 -4.10
C LYS A 114 16.32 -7.09 -3.25
N LYS A 115 16.53 -7.98 -2.29
CA LYS A 115 15.53 -8.30 -1.26
C LYS A 115 15.67 -7.32 -0.10
N ILE A 116 14.56 -6.67 0.25
CA ILE A 116 14.42 -5.90 1.48
C ILE A 116 13.65 -6.77 2.46
N GLY A 117 14.28 -7.11 3.57
CA GLY A 117 13.69 -7.94 4.61
C GLY A 117 12.51 -7.27 5.31
N ILE A 118 11.64 -8.07 5.85
CA ILE A 118 10.53 -7.67 6.72
C ILE A 118 10.75 -8.33 8.07
N THR A 119 10.79 -7.52 9.13
CA THR A 119 10.91 -8.01 10.50
C THR A 119 9.62 -8.68 10.96
N ARG A 120 8.48 -7.99 10.75
CA ARG A 120 7.15 -8.48 11.16
C ARG A 120 6.03 -7.78 10.41
N LEU A 121 4.89 -8.44 10.42
CA LEU A 121 3.58 -7.84 10.19
C LEU A 121 2.72 -8.14 11.41
N HIS A 122 2.12 -7.12 12.00
CA HIS A 122 1.23 -7.30 13.14
C HIS A 122 -0.06 -6.52 12.99
N LEU A 123 -1.10 -6.98 13.70
CA LEU A 123 -2.40 -6.35 13.75
C LEU A 123 -2.48 -5.37 14.92
N GLU A 124 -3.15 -4.26 14.66
CA GLU A 124 -3.50 -3.26 15.67
C GLU A 124 -4.78 -2.51 15.30
N GLU A 125 -5.31 -1.74 16.22
CA GLU A 125 -6.41 -0.83 15.96
C GLU A 125 -5.91 0.58 15.64
N ASP A 126 -6.59 1.28 14.71
CA ASP A 126 -6.27 2.68 14.44
C ASP A 126 -6.83 3.60 15.54
N ALA A 127 -6.19 4.74 15.75
CA ALA A 127 -6.67 5.82 16.62
C ALA A 127 -7.72 6.68 15.90
N GLY A 128 -8.38 7.57 16.62
CA GLY A 128 -9.27 8.58 16.07
C GLY A 128 -8.52 9.64 15.25
N LYS A 129 -9.19 10.74 14.97
CA LYS A 129 -8.61 11.88 14.25
C LYS A 129 -8.85 13.16 15.04
N SER A 130 -7.75 13.90 15.31
CA SER A 130 -7.81 15.26 15.83
C SER A 130 -7.82 16.26 14.66
N ILE A 131 -8.79 17.16 14.66
CA ILE A 131 -8.95 18.21 13.66
C ILE A 131 -8.75 19.53 14.39
N HIS A 132 -7.67 20.24 14.06
CA HIS A 132 -7.37 21.54 14.65
C HIS A 132 -8.06 22.65 13.85
N SER A 133 -8.66 23.58 14.55
CA SER A 133 -9.34 24.75 13.97
C SER A 133 -9.03 26.00 14.81
N ASP A 134 -8.88 27.13 14.13
CA ASP A 134 -8.79 28.45 14.76
C ASP A 134 -10.16 29.13 14.66
N GLU A 135 -10.96 29.07 15.72
CA GLU A 135 -12.28 29.68 15.77
C GLU A 135 -12.29 30.90 16.68
N ALA A 136 -12.65 32.05 16.13
CA ALA A 136 -12.77 33.31 16.86
C ALA A 136 -11.53 33.64 17.74
N GLY A 137 -10.33 33.28 17.29
CA GLY A 137 -9.07 33.51 18.03
C GLY A 137 -8.74 32.46 19.10
N ASN A 138 -9.56 31.42 19.24
CA ASN A 138 -9.30 30.29 20.11
C ASN A 138 -8.84 29.08 19.30
N ARG A 139 -7.74 28.44 19.71
CA ARG A 139 -7.31 27.14 19.17
C ARG A 139 -8.18 26.06 19.79
N VAL A 140 -8.97 25.41 18.94
CA VAL A 140 -9.81 24.27 19.34
C VAL A 140 -9.42 23.02 18.57
N SER A 141 -9.64 21.86 19.18
CA SER A 141 -9.43 20.56 18.51
C SER A 141 -10.72 19.76 18.60
N TYR A 142 -11.25 19.39 17.44
CA TYR A 142 -12.36 18.48 17.34
C TYR A 142 -11.86 17.04 17.23
N LEU A 143 -12.52 16.13 17.92
CA LEU A 143 -12.20 14.70 17.90
C LEU A 143 -13.24 13.95 17.10
N ASN A 144 -12.75 13.20 16.11
CA ASN A 144 -13.57 12.30 15.30
C ASN A 144 -13.10 10.85 15.53
N PHE A 145 -13.94 10.06 16.21
CA PHE A 145 -13.65 8.67 16.55
C PHE A 145 -14.14 7.65 15.52
N ASN A 146 -14.60 8.06 14.33
CA ASN A 146 -15.02 7.14 13.28
C ASN A 146 -13.88 6.18 12.88
N ARG A 147 -12.64 6.66 12.88
CA ARG A 147 -11.46 5.86 12.55
C ARG A 147 -10.99 4.97 13.71
N THR A 148 -11.32 5.31 14.97
CA THR A 148 -10.92 4.53 16.16
C THR A 148 -11.38 3.09 16.02
N GLY A 149 -10.44 2.14 16.12
CA GLY A 149 -10.72 0.71 15.99
C GLY A 149 -10.83 0.20 14.54
N VAL A 150 -10.51 1.00 13.52
CA VAL A 150 -10.34 0.50 12.15
C VAL A 150 -9.16 -0.46 12.14
N PRO A 151 -9.27 -1.67 11.51
CA PRO A 151 -8.18 -2.63 11.50
C PRO A 151 -6.96 -2.09 10.76
N LEU A 152 -5.81 -2.20 11.39
CA LEU A 152 -4.51 -1.77 10.88
C LEU A 152 -3.54 -2.95 10.85
N ALA A 153 -2.79 -3.09 9.77
CA ALA A 153 -1.61 -3.93 9.70
C ALA A 153 -0.37 -3.04 9.68
N GLU A 154 0.50 -3.19 10.66
CA GLU A 154 1.81 -2.53 10.66
C GLU A 154 2.85 -3.51 10.10
N ILE A 155 3.58 -3.06 9.07
CA ILE A 155 4.62 -3.81 8.37
C ILE A 155 5.95 -3.09 8.60
N VAL A 156 6.85 -3.75 9.32
CA VAL A 156 8.17 -3.20 9.67
C VAL A 156 9.22 -3.85 8.81
N SER A 157 9.95 -3.06 8.02
CA SER A 157 11.07 -3.57 7.23
C SER A 157 12.33 -3.75 8.07
N GLU A 158 13.23 -4.62 7.62
CA GLU A 158 14.63 -4.59 8.05
C GLU A 158 15.31 -3.30 7.55
N PRO A 159 16.38 -2.85 8.20
CA PRO A 159 17.13 -1.66 7.78
C PRO A 159 18.05 -1.94 6.58
N ASP A 160 17.51 -2.55 5.54
CA ASP A 160 18.24 -3.01 4.36
C ASP A 160 18.29 -1.98 3.24
N ILE A 161 17.41 -0.98 3.28
CA ILE A 161 17.28 0.05 2.25
C ILE A 161 18.50 0.99 2.30
N ARG A 162 19.05 1.33 1.12
CA ARG A 162 20.28 2.12 0.99
C ARG A 162 20.12 3.39 0.15
N SER A 163 18.93 3.63 -0.39
CA SER A 163 18.66 4.86 -1.16
C SER A 163 17.19 5.25 -1.08
N ALA A 164 16.91 6.50 -1.43
CA ALA A 164 15.54 7.00 -1.56
C ALA A 164 14.76 6.29 -2.70
N ASP A 165 15.46 5.90 -3.77
CA ASP A 165 14.86 5.14 -4.87
C ASP A 165 14.45 3.74 -4.42
N GLU A 166 15.28 3.03 -3.66
CA GLU A 166 14.94 1.72 -3.10
C GLU A 166 13.74 1.81 -2.14
N ALA A 167 13.65 2.85 -1.33
CA ALA A 167 12.50 3.09 -0.44
C ALA A 167 11.21 3.33 -1.23
N TYR A 168 11.29 4.12 -2.31
CA TYR A 168 10.18 4.38 -3.20
C TYR A 168 9.69 3.09 -3.88
N GLU A 169 10.59 2.29 -4.44
CA GLU A 169 10.28 1.00 -5.07
C GLU A 169 9.66 0.01 -4.07
N TYR A 170 10.21 -0.06 -2.85
CA TYR A 170 9.64 -0.89 -1.79
C TYR A 170 8.18 -0.55 -1.51
N LEU A 171 7.87 0.75 -1.34
CA LEU A 171 6.51 1.21 -1.08
C LEU A 171 5.56 0.98 -2.26
N GLN A 172 6.04 1.16 -3.50
CA GLN A 172 5.25 0.88 -4.70
C GLN A 172 4.92 -0.61 -4.80
N ASN A 173 5.89 -1.48 -4.58
CA ASN A 173 5.68 -2.93 -4.63
C ASN A 173 4.76 -3.39 -3.52
N LEU A 174 4.95 -2.89 -2.28
CA LEU A 174 4.06 -3.18 -1.16
C LEU A 174 2.62 -2.76 -1.48
N ARG A 175 2.41 -1.52 -1.94
CA ARG A 175 1.09 -1.02 -2.35
C ARG A 175 0.46 -1.90 -3.42
N THR A 176 1.22 -2.25 -4.45
CA THR A 176 0.73 -3.09 -5.55
C THR A 176 0.29 -4.47 -5.04
N ILE A 177 1.09 -5.10 -4.18
CA ILE A 177 0.75 -6.39 -3.55
C ILE A 177 -0.55 -6.26 -2.73
N MET A 178 -0.67 -5.25 -1.86
CA MET A 178 -1.86 -5.05 -1.03
C MET A 178 -3.13 -4.86 -1.87
N LYS A 179 -3.02 -4.13 -2.99
CA LYS A 179 -4.13 -3.92 -3.93
C LYS A 179 -4.47 -5.18 -4.73
N TYR A 180 -3.48 -5.96 -5.17
CA TYR A 180 -3.71 -7.26 -5.83
C TYR A 180 -4.50 -8.23 -4.95
N LEU A 181 -4.24 -8.20 -3.64
CA LEU A 181 -4.93 -9.03 -2.66
C LEU A 181 -6.31 -8.50 -2.27
N ASP A 182 -6.65 -7.28 -2.67
CA ASP A 182 -7.85 -6.57 -2.19
C ASP A 182 -7.91 -6.50 -0.65
N VAL A 183 -6.77 -6.25 -0.01
CA VAL A 183 -6.72 -6.09 1.45
C VAL A 183 -6.79 -4.63 1.90
N SER A 184 -6.45 -3.69 1.01
CA SER A 184 -6.49 -2.24 1.26
C SER A 184 -6.58 -1.47 -0.05
N ASP A 185 -7.14 -0.26 -0.01
CA ASP A 185 -7.08 0.72 -1.11
C ASP A 185 -5.73 1.46 -1.17
N CYS A 186 -4.95 1.41 -0.07
CA CYS A 186 -3.61 1.98 0.03
C CYS A 186 -3.53 3.46 -0.41
N ASN A 187 -4.47 4.28 0.04
CA ASN A 187 -4.51 5.71 -0.26
C ASN A 187 -3.82 6.52 0.84
N MET A 188 -2.64 7.10 0.54
CA MET A 188 -1.90 7.91 1.50
C MET A 188 -2.60 9.23 1.83
N GLU A 189 -3.31 9.84 0.86
CA GLU A 189 -4.00 11.12 1.07
C GLU A 189 -5.20 10.96 2.02
N GLU A 190 -5.86 9.81 1.99
CA GLU A 190 -6.95 9.46 2.89
C GLU A 190 -6.46 8.81 4.20
N GLY A 191 -5.16 8.45 4.25
CA GLY A 191 -4.50 7.88 5.43
C GLY A 191 -4.72 6.38 5.60
N SER A 192 -5.21 5.66 4.57
CA SER A 192 -5.30 4.20 4.59
C SER A 192 -3.96 3.50 4.33
N LEU A 193 -2.96 4.25 3.87
CA LEU A 193 -1.56 3.87 3.90
C LEU A 193 -0.75 5.01 4.50
N ARG A 194 0.08 4.71 5.50
CA ARG A 194 0.98 5.66 6.16
C ARG A 194 2.37 5.06 6.24
N CYS A 195 3.39 5.88 6.19
CA CYS A 195 4.77 5.42 6.26
C CYS A 195 5.58 6.37 7.16
N ASP A 196 6.28 5.80 8.13
CA ASP A 196 7.31 6.46 8.89
C ASP A 196 8.68 5.94 8.44
N VAL A 197 9.67 6.82 8.34
CA VAL A 197 11.02 6.50 7.89
C VAL A 197 11.98 6.54 9.07
N ASN A 198 12.71 5.45 9.27
CA ASN A 198 13.84 5.39 10.19
C ASN A 198 15.14 5.44 9.36
N ILE A 199 15.97 6.47 9.58
CA ILE A 199 17.18 6.69 8.79
C ILE A 199 18.38 7.03 9.67
N SER A 200 19.53 6.45 9.35
CA SER A 200 20.83 6.80 9.89
C SER A 200 21.89 6.76 8.81
N LEU A 201 23.01 7.44 9.03
CA LEU A 201 24.20 7.32 8.22
C LEU A 201 25.30 6.57 8.98
N ARG A 202 26.06 5.75 8.27
CA ARG A 202 27.31 5.14 8.77
C ARG A 202 28.44 5.35 7.77
N GLU A 203 29.66 5.27 8.22
CA GLU A 203 30.80 5.20 7.29
C GLU A 203 30.64 3.96 6.41
N LYS A 204 30.95 4.09 5.13
CA LYS A 204 30.83 2.99 4.17
C LYS A 204 31.66 1.79 4.58
N GLY A 205 31.00 0.64 4.72
CA GLY A 205 31.61 -0.61 5.18
C GLY A 205 31.68 -0.80 6.70
N ALA A 206 31.27 0.20 7.50
CA ALA A 206 31.19 0.04 8.94
C ALA A 206 30.06 -0.94 9.33
N GLN A 207 30.30 -1.77 10.35
CA GLN A 207 29.31 -2.72 10.85
C GLN A 207 28.27 -2.06 11.79
N LYS A 208 28.71 -1.04 12.53
CA LYS A 208 27.85 -0.34 13.50
C LYS A 208 26.96 0.67 12.77
N PHE A 209 25.66 0.67 13.08
CA PHE A 209 24.73 1.69 12.59
C PHE A 209 25.00 3.02 13.27
N GLY A 210 24.68 4.11 12.57
CA GLY A 210 24.64 5.45 13.14
C GLY A 210 23.41 5.67 14.01
N GLU A 211 23.30 6.84 14.63
CA GLU A 211 22.14 7.23 15.41
C GLU A 211 20.92 7.41 14.53
N LYS A 212 19.82 6.79 14.93
CA LYS A 212 18.56 6.71 14.17
C LYS A 212 17.73 7.99 14.32
N VAL A 213 17.31 8.54 13.20
CA VAL A 213 16.31 9.59 13.12
C VAL A 213 15.02 9.02 12.55
N GLU A 214 13.89 9.25 13.20
CA GLU A 214 12.57 8.90 12.72
C GLU A 214 11.92 10.11 12.02
N VAL A 215 11.44 9.95 10.79
CA VAL A 215 10.76 11.02 10.05
C VAL A 215 9.29 10.66 9.86
N LYS A 216 8.40 11.55 10.30
CA LYS A 216 6.94 11.41 10.26
C LYS A 216 6.28 12.44 9.36
N ASN A 217 4.95 12.31 9.18
CA ASN A 217 4.12 13.19 8.36
C ASN A 217 4.42 13.10 6.86
N LEU A 218 4.65 11.88 6.38
CA LEU A 218 4.93 11.58 4.99
C LEU A 218 3.63 11.13 4.31
N ASN A 219 3.00 12.02 3.55
CA ASN A 219 1.66 11.82 2.98
C ASN A 219 1.64 11.46 1.49
N SER A 220 2.81 11.19 0.91
CA SER A 220 2.96 10.66 -0.45
C SER A 220 4.28 9.91 -0.61
N PHE A 221 4.39 9.01 -1.58
CA PHE A 221 5.65 8.32 -1.89
C PHE A 221 6.74 9.29 -2.33
N LYS A 222 6.35 10.38 -3.01
CA LYS A 222 7.27 11.46 -3.36
C LYS A 222 7.81 12.16 -2.10
N ALA A 223 6.94 12.43 -1.12
CA ALA A 223 7.36 13.01 0.15
C ALA A 223 8.34 12.09 0.89
N VAL A 224 8.09 10.77 0.92
CA VAL A 224 9.03 9.79 1.50
C VAL A 224 10.40 9.88 0.82
N LYS A 225 10.43 9.84 -0.52
CA LYS A 225 11.68 9.94 -1.29
C LYS A 225 12.43 11.23 -0.98
N THR A 226 11.75 12.37 -1.07
CA THR A 226 12.38 13.70 -0.86
C THR A 226 12.84 13.87 0.59
N ALA A 227 12.09 13.36 1.57
CA ALA A 227 12.48 13.43 2.97
C ALA A 227 13.73 12.58 3.26
N ILE A 228 13.85 11.40 2.65
CA ILE A 228 15.06 10.57 2.75
C ILE A 228 16.25 11.27 2.12
N GLU A 229 16.11 11.83 0.92
CA GLU A 229 17.17 12.59 0.25
C GLU A 229 17.65 13.78 1.11
N TYR A 230 16.70 14.53 1.67
CA TYR A 230 16.99 15.63 2.59
C TYR A 230 17.75 15.16 3.85
N GLU A 231 17.28 14.10 4.50
CA GLU A 231 17.92 13.58 5.73
C GLU A 231 19.32 13.02 5.46
N ILE A 232 19.56 12.39 4.32
CA ILE A 232 20.90 11.95 3.92
C ILE A 232 21.86 13.15 3.87
N HIS A 233 21.47 14.23 3.18
CA HIS A 233 22.29 15.43 3.09
C HIS A 233 22.49 16.11 4.44
N ARG A 234 21.39 16.33 5.19
CA ARG A 234 21.46 16.96 6.52
C ARG A 234 22.38 16.23 7.49
N GLN A 235 22.26 14.87 7.53
CA GLN A 235 23.09 14.07 8.42
C GLN A 235 24.55 14.03 7.95
N ALA A 236 24.80 13.98 6.64
CA ALA A 236 26.15 14.03 6.09
C ALA A 236 26.85 15.34 6.42
N ASP A 237 26.20 16.49 6.22
CA ASP A 237 26.75 17.81 6.54
C ASP A 237 27.15 17.91 8.04
N ILE A 238 26.28 17.45 8.95
CA ILE A 238 26.58 17.45 10.39
C ILE A 238 27.81 16.59 10.71
N LEU A 239 27.90 15.39 10.12
CA LEU A 239 29.01 14.47 10.39
C LEU A 239 30.33 14.95 9.76
N GLU A 240 30.28 15.58 8.58
CA GLU A 240 31.46 16.17 7.92
C GLU A 240 32.01 17.37 8.67
N ASP A 241 31.15 18.15 9.31
CA ASP A 241 31.52 19.25 10.20
C ASP A 241 32.02 18.78 11.59
N GLY A 242 32.09 17.47 11.82
CA GLY A 242 32.54 16.89 13.09
C GLY A 242 31.48 16.91 14.20
N GLY A 243 30.23 17.19 13.87
CA GLY A 243 29.10 17.10 14.77
C GLY A 243 28.62 15.66 15.01
N ALA A 244 27.58 15.51 15.81
CA ALA A 244 26.96 14.23 16.12
C ALA A 244 25.46 14.26 15.81
N ILE A 245 24.94 13.16 15.26
CA ILE A 245 23.50 12.97 15.08
C ILE A 245 22.88 12.61 16.43
N VAL A 246 21.77 13.26 16.73
CA VAL A 246 20.97 12.98 17.94
C VAL A 246 19.78 12.08 17.52
N GLN A 247 19.51 11.05 18.31
CA GLN A 247 18.31 10.24 18.11
C GLN A 247 17.06 11.06 18.43
N GLU A 248 16.26 11.35 17.42
CA GLU A 248 15.07 12.21 17.53
C GLU A 248 13.97 11.78 16.55
N THR A 249 12.74 12.24 16.83
CA THR A 249 11.64 12.21 15.86
C THR A 249 11.54 13.59 15.20
N ARG A 250 11.46 13.61 13.87
CA ARG A 250 11.34 14.80 13.03
C ARG A 250 10.06 14.79 12.23
N LEU A 251 9.47 15.96 12.02
CA LEU A 251 8.29 16.17 11.21
C LEU A 251 8.71 16.69 9.82
N TRP A 252 8.25 16.02 8.77
CA TRP A 252 8.44 16.50 7.40
C TRP A 252 7.45 17.62 7.07
N ASP A 253 7.95 18.73 6.54
CA ASP A 253 7.18 19.82 5.96
C ASP A 253 7.34 19.78 4.44
N ALA A 254 6.29 19.34 3.75
CA ALA A 254 6.32 19.16 2.30
C ALA A 254 6.38 20.49 1.53
N ASP A 255 5.80 21.56 2.10
CA ASP A 255 5.76 22.88 1.46
C ASP A 255 7.14 23.55 1.49
N ARG A 256 7.87 23.35 2.59
CA ARG A 256 9.21 23.92 2.80
C ARG A 256 10.32 22.97 2.31
N GLY A 257 10.02 21.70 2.11
CA GLY A 257 10.99 20.67 1.71
C GLY A 257 12.06 20.37 2.74
N LEU A 258 11.72 20.42 4.03
CA LEU A 258 12.66 20.18 5.13
C LEU A 258 11.98 19.52 6.32
N SER A 259 12.78 18.97 7.25
CA SER A 259 12.30 18.37 8.49
C SER A 259 12.60 19.23 9.71
N PHE A 260 11.73 19.17 10.73
CA PHE A 260 11.90 19.84 12.02
C PHE A 260 11.95 18.83 13.16
N SER A 261 12.77 19.07 14.16
CA SER A 261 12.74 18.29 15.39
C SER A 261 11.40 18.44 16.11
N MET A 262 10.78 17.33 16.49
CA MET A 262 9.57 17.29 17.29
C MET A 262 9.87 17.07 18.77
N ARG A 263 10.70 16.06 19.06
CA ARG A 263 11.07 15.66 20.42
C ARG A 263 12.38 14.89 20.40
N SER A 264 13.12 14.97 21.50
CA SER A 264 14.34 14.18 21.72
C SER A 264 14.04 12.82 22.33
N LYS A 265 15.06 11.95 22.41
CA LYS A 265 15.00 10.60 23.03
C LYS A 265 14.58 10.63 24.52
N GLU A 266 14.84 11.72 25.23
CA GLU A 266 14.49 11.88 26.65
C GLU A 266 12.97 11.84 26.89
N GLU A 267 12.16 12.07 25.85
CA GLU A 267 10.70 11.99 25.87
C GLU A 267 10.15 10.66 25.34
N ALA A 268 10.99 9.63 25.13
CA ALA A 268 10.53 8.34 24.66
C ALA A 268 9.55 7.72 25.66
N HIS A 269 8.34 7.41 25.20
CA HIS A 269 7.32 6.79 26.04
C HIS A 269 7.65 5.34 26.35
N ASP A 270 7.66 4.98 27.63
CA ASP A 270 7.54 3.60 28.06
C ASP A 270 6.08 3.18 27.92
N TYR A 271 5.77 2.40 26.90
CA TYR A 271 4.40 1.97 26.60
C TYR A 271 3.87 0.91 27.60
N ARG A 272 4.68 0.35 28.48
CA ARG A 272 4.26 -0.62 29.50
C ARG A 272 3.37 -1.70 28.93
N TYR A 273 3.84 -2.37 27.89
CA TYR A 273 3.09 -3.45 27.25
C TYR A 273 2.73 -4.55 28.25
N PHE A 274 1.49 -5.02 28.17
CA PHE A 274 1.03 -6.21 28.83
C PHE A 274 -0.06 -6.91 28.01
N PRO A 275 -0.28 -8.24 28.17
CA PRO A 275 -1.29 -8.96 27.41
C PRO A 275 -2.68 -8.35 27.57
N GLU A 276 -3.43 -8.22 26.45
CA GLU A 276 -4.82 -7.78 26.48
C GLU A 276 -5.69 -8.85 27.17
N PRO A 277 -6.24 -8.57 28.37
CA PRO A 277 -6.91 -9.59 29.17
C PRO A 277 -8.28 -10.01 28.60
N ASP A 278 -8.88 -9.17 27.78
CA ASP A 278 -10.23 -9.39 27.24
C ASP A 278 -10.23 -10.11 25.88
N LEU A 279 -9.05 -10.38 25.31
CA LEU A 279 -8.90 -11.13 24.07
C LEU A 279 -8.13 -12.44 24.33
N PRO A 280 -8.72 -13.61 23.96
CA PRO A 280 -7.98 -14.86 24.01
C PRO A 280 -6.84 -14.86 22.99
N PRO A 281 -5.77 -15.63 23.25
CA PRO A 281 -4.73 -15.85 22.26
C PRO A 281 -5.28 -16.41 20.95
N ILE A 282 -4.69 -15.97 19.84
CA ILE A 282 -5.04 -16.42 18.50
C ILE A 282 -4.27 -17.70 18.21
N LYS A 283 -4.98 -18.75 17.84
CA LYS A 283 -4.39 -20.01 17.34
C LYS A 283 -4.78 -20.17 15.89
N VAL A 284 -3.79 -20.19 15.01
CA VAL A 284 -3.98 -20.33 13.57
C VAL A 284 -3.54 -21.72 13.15
N GLY A 285 -4.49 -22.56 12.76
CA GLY A 285 -4.21 -23.92 12.31
C GLY A 285 -3.62 -23.96 10.89
N ALA A 286 -2.79 -24.96 10.61
CA ALA A 286 -2.15 -25.14 9.30
C ALA A 286 -3.18 -25.22 8.14
N GLU A 287 -4.32 -25.87 8.37
CA GLU A 287 -5.40 -25.96 7.37
C GLU A 287 -5.99 -24.59 7.01
N TYR A 288 -6.16 -23.71 8.00
CA TYR A 288 -6.65 -22.34 7.76
C TYR A 288 -5.64 -21.51 6.96
N ILE A 289 -4.34 -21.64 7.29
CA ILE A 289 -3.26 -21.00 6.54
C ILE A 289 -3.23 -21.50 5.09
N ALA A 290 -3.38 -22.83 4.88
CA ALA A 290 -3.41 -23.42 3.55
C ALA A 290 -4.57 -22.88 2.70
N LYS A 291 -5.79 -22.81 3.25
CA LYS A 291 -6.95 -22.22 2.58
C LYS A 291 -6.74 -20.77 2.19
N ILE A 292 -6.13 -19.97 3.06
CA ILE A 292 -5.81 -18.57 2.73
C ILE A 292 -4.78 -18.53 1.60
N ARG A 293 -3.73 -19.35 1.66
CA ARG A 293 -2.70 -19.43 0.62
C ARG A 293 -3.27 -19.76 -0.75
N GLU A 294 -4.20 -20.71 -0.82
CA GLU A 294 -4.91 -21.10 -2.05
C GLU A 294 -5.80 -19.97 -2.61
N SER A 295 -6.27 -19.05 -1.75
CA SER A 295 -7.08 -17.91 -2.17
C SER A 295 -6.26 -16.71 -2.66
N ILE A 296 -4.94 -16.73 -2.52
CA ILE A 296 -4.06 -15.66 -3.00
C ILE A 296 -4.02 -15.70 -4.54
N PRO A 297 -4.36 -14.59 -5.23
CA PRO A 297 -4.22 -14.53 -6.67
C PRO A 297 -2.76 -14.57 -7.09
N GLU A 298 -2.51 -14.80 -8.38
CA GLU A 298 -1.16 -14.64 -8.92
C GLU A 298 -0.66 -13.20 -8.66
N LEU A 299 0.48 -13.08 -7.96
CA LEU A 299 1.04 -11.81 -7.55
C LEU A 299 1.73 -11.08 -8.72
N PRO A 300 1.98 -9.75 -8.60
CA PRO A 300 2.48 -8.94 -9.72
C PRO A 300 3.80 -9.45 -10.32
N ASP A 301 4.77 -9.86 -9.51
CA ASP A 301 6.08 -10.30 -10.00
C ASP A 301 6.03 -11.63 -10.76
N PRO A 302 5.47 -12.73 -10.22
CA PRO A 302 5.24 -13.95 -10.99
C PRO A 302 4.42 -13.73 -12.26
N ARG A 303 3.40 -12.88 -12.20
CA ARG A 303 2.56 -12.55 -13.36
C ARG A 303 3.34 -11.81 -14.44
N ARG A 304 4.20 -10.88 -14.04
CA ARG A 304 5.10 -10.17 -14.96
C ARG A 304 6.07 -11.12 -15.65
N GLU A 305 6.70 -12.01 -14.89
CA GLU A 305 7.59 -13.04 -15.44
C GLU A 305 6.85 -13.96 -16.43
N ARG A 306 5.65 -14.38 -16.09
CA ARG A 306 4.80 -15.17 -16.97
C ARG A 306 4.41 -14.40 -18.24
N PHE A 307 4.05 -13.13 -18.16
CA PHE A 307 3.75 -12.30 -19.34
C PHE A 307 4.94 -12.18 -20.29
N ILE A 308 6.15 -12.10 -19.76
CA ILE A 308 7.38 -12.10 -20.58
C ILE A 308 7.55 -13.47 -21.23
N ALA A 309 7.44 -14.56 -20.47
CA ALA A 309 7.70 -15.90 -20.94
C ALA A 309 6.64 -16.43 -21.92
N GLU A 310 5.35 -16.27 -21.61
CA GLU A 310 4.24 -16.86 -22.39
C GLU A 310 3.80 -15.97 -23.55
N TYR A 311 3.78 -14.64 -23.34
CA TYR A 311 3.28 -13.70 -24.35
C TYR A 311 4.40 -13.01 -25.15
N GLY A 312 5.67 -13.25 -24.82
CA GLY A 312 6.81 -12.66 -25.51
C GLY A 312 6.87 -11.13 -25.38
N LEU A 313 6.35 -10.57 -24.27
CA LEU A 313 6.37 -9.13 -24.01
C LEU A 313 7.75 -8.68 -23.54
N SER A 314 8.05 -7.39 -23.74
CA SER A 314 9.19 -6.78 -23.09
C SER A 314 8.99 -6.68 -21.58
N ALA A 315 10.07 -6.58 -20.80
CA ALA A 315 9.99 -6.36 -19.34
C ALA A 315 9.22 -5.07 -19.01
N TYR A 316 9.36 -4.04 -19.84
CA TYR A 316 8.64 -2.79 -19.71
C TYR A 316 7.13 -2.98 -19.92
N ASP A 317 6.72 -3.59 -21.04
CA ASP A 317 5.29 -3.81 -21.35
C ASP A 317 4.62 -4.69 -20.29
N ALA A 318 5.28 -5.78 -19.90
CA ALA A 318 4.79 -6.66 -18.84
C ALA A 318 4.65 -5.90 -17.50
N GLY A 319 5.62 -5.04 -17.16
CA GLY A 319 5.58 -4.20 -15.96
C GLY A 319 4.40 -3.23 -15.96
N VAL A 320 4.14 -2.55 -17.08
CA VAL A 320 2.97 -1.66 -17.22
C VAL A 320 1.66 -2.44 -17.06
N LEU A 321 1.51 -3.56 -17.75
CA LEU A 321 0.28 -4.36 -17.72
C LEU A 321 0.01 -5.00 -16.36
N THR A 322 1.04 -5.30 -15.58
CA THR A 322 0.91 -5.89 -14.24
C THR A 322 0.94 -4.85 -13.11
N SER A 323 0.95 -3.56 -13.43
CA SER A 323 0.92 -2.47 -12.43
C SER A 323 -0.37 -2.42 -11.61
N ALA A 324 -1.48 -2.97 -12.15
CA ALA A 324 -2.75 -3.14 -11.47
C ALA A 324 -3.39 -4.46 -11.87
N ARG A 325 -4.01 -5.16 -10.90
CA ARG A 325 -4.66 -6.43 -11.16
C ARG A 325 -5.77 -6.35 -12.22
N PRO A 326 -6.70 -5.37 -12.18
CA PRO A 326 -7.74 -5.24 -13.20
C PRO A 326 -7.18 -5.03 -14.61
N LEU A 327 -6.05 -4.32 -14.74
CA LEU A 327 -5.40 -4.11 -16.03
C LEU A 327 -4.80 -5.41 -16.58
N ALA A 328 -4.14 -6.18 -15.73
CA ALA A 328 -3.57 -7.46 -16.10
C ALA A 328 -4.67 -8.47 -16.50
N ASP A 329 -5.76 -8.52 -15.72
CA ASP A 329 -6.93 -9.36 -16.02
C ASP A 329 -7.59 -8.96 -17.35
N TYR A 330 -7.70 -7.66 -17.62
CA TYR A 330 -8.22 -7.12 -18.87
C TYR A 330 -7.34 -7.55 -20.06
N PHE A 331 -6.03 -7.38 -19.97
CA PHE A 331 -5.09 -7.79 -21.01
C PHE A 331 -5.23 -9.30 -21.33
N GLU A 332 -5.19 -10.15 -20.31
CA GLU A 332 -5.33 -11.61 -20.51
C GLU A 332 -6.67 -11.97 -21.13
N SER A 333 -7.73 -11.29 -20.74
CA SER A 333 -9.05 -11.49 -21.33
C SER A 333 -9.07 -11.10 -22.81
N VAL A 334 -8.44 -9.99 -23.21
CA VAL A 334 -8.32 -9.60 -24.62
C VAL A 334 -7.57 -10.66 -25.42
N VAL A 335 -6.46 -11.19 -24.89
CA VAL A 335 -5.68 -12.27 -25.54
C VAL A 335 -6.50 -13.55 -25.63
N LYS A 336 -7.22 -13.92 -24.56
CA LYS A 336 -8.11 -15.10 -24.54
C LYS A 336 -9.22 -15.04 -25.60
N HIS A 337 -9.67 -13.82 -25.95
CA HIS A 337 -10.64 -13.61 -27.04
C HIS A 337 -9.99 -13.54 -28.44
N GLY A 338 -8.73 -13.95 -28.56
CA GLY A 338 -8.06 -14.21 -29.84
C GLY A 338 -7.17 -13.10 -30.36
N ALA A 339 -6.98 -12.01 -29.63
CA ALA A 339 -6.05 -10.97 -30.04
C ALA A 339 -4.59 -11.41 -29.84
N ALA A 340 -3.70 -11.04 -30.76
CA ALA A 340 -2.26 -11.23 -30.60
C ALA A 340 -1.73 -10.42 -29.39
N ALA A 341 -1.02 -11.06 -28.46
CA ALA A 341 -0.61 -10.47 -27.19
C ALA A 341 0.15 -9.14 -27.33
N LYS A 342 1.11 -9.08 -28.27
CA LYS A 342 1.89 -7.85 -28.48
C LYS A 342 1.04 -6.70 -29.03
N LYS A 343 0.06 -6.99 -29.91
CA LYS A 343 -0.88 -6.01 -30.44
C LYS A 343 -1.83 -5.52 -29.36
N ALA A 344 -2.38 -6.44 -28.55
CA ALA A 344 -3.22 -6.10 -27.41
C ALA A 344 -2.47 -5.23 -26.41
N SER A 345 -1.23 -5.59 -26.06
CA SER A 345 -0.36 -4.80 -25.17
C SER A 345 -0.17 -3.37 -25.69
N ASN A 346 0.24 -3.22 -26.96
CA ASN A 346 0.46 -1.90 -27.56
C ASN A 346 -0.81 -1.06 -27.56
N TRP A 347 -1.97 -1.65 -27.91
CA TRP A 347 -3.23 -0.93 -27.97
C TRP A 347 -3.72 -0.51 -26.58
N ILE A 348 -3.61 -1.41 -25.60
CA ILE A 348 -3.97 -1.09 -24.21
C ILE A 348 -3.11 0.06 -23.70
N GLN A 349 -1.80 0.03 -23.92
CA GLN A 349 -0.90 1.06 -23.43
C GLN A 349 -1.11 2.42 -24.14
N SER A 350 -1.30 2.43 -25.48
CA SER A 350 -1.38 3.68 -26.25
C SER A 350 -2.77 4.27 -26.29
N GLU A 351 -3.82 3.45 -26.35
CA GLU A 351 -5.17 3.96 -26.57
C GLU A 351 -6.06 3.82 -25.34
N LEU A 352 -6.08 2.67 -24.67
CA LEU A 352 -6.98 2.46 -23.54
C LEU A 352 -6.52 3.25 -22.30
N LEU A 353 -5.24 3.15 -21.91
CA LEU A 353 -4.73 3.85 -20.74
C LEU A 353 -4.74 5.38 -20.91
N ALA A 354 -4.78 5.90 -22.11
CA ALA A 354 -4.96 7.33 -22.35
C ALA A 354 -6.40 7.83 -22.04
N ARG A 355 -7.37 6.93 -21.84
CA ARG A 355 -8.79 7.24 -21.58
C ARG A 355 -9.27 6.74 -20.22
N VAL A 356 -8.39 6.16 -19.45
CA VAL A 356 -8.67 5.65 -18.10
C VAL A 356 -7.78 6.38 -17.11
N ASP A 357 -8.39 7.13 -16.20
CA ASP A 357 -7.64 7.94 -15.22
C ASP A 357 -6.75 7.11 -14.29
N ASN A 358 -7.16 5.86 -14.02
CA ASN A 358 -6.44 4.95 -13.13
C ASN A 358 -6.54 3.51 -13.66
N PRO A 359 -5.42 2.79 -13.86
CA PRO A 359 -5.40 1.38 -14.26
C PRO A 359 -6.29 0.45 -13.42
N GLU A 360 -6.53 0.78 -12.18
CA GLU A 360 -7.45 0.04 -11.28
C GLU A 360 -8.91 0.09 -11.75
N ASN A 361 -9.29 1.09 -12.52
CA ASN A 361 -10.66 1.29 -13.01
C ASN A 361 -10.93 0.60 -14.35
N VAL A 362 -9.95 -0.05 -14.95
CA VAL A 362 -10.08 -0.71 -16.26
C VAL A 362 -11.20 -1.77 -16.28
N GLY A 363 -11.42 -2.47 -15.17
CA GLY A 363 -12.49 -3.46 -15.05
C GLY A 363 -13.90 -2.88 -15.24
N SER A 364 -14.11 -1.61 -14.92
CA SER A 364 -15.39 -0.89 -15.12
C SER A 364 -15.46 -0.12 -16.45
N PHE A 365 -14.41 -0.15 -17.26
CA PHE A 365 -14.37 0.57 -18.52
C PHE A 365 -15.46 0.07 -19.48
N ILE A 366 -16.04 0.97 -20.26
CA ILE A 366 -17.17 0.69 -21.14
C ILE A 366 -16.82 -0.30 -22.24
N VAL A 367 -15.63 -0.19 -22.83
CA VAL A 367 -15.13 -1.13 -23.86
C VAL A 367 -14.63 -2.39 -23.13
N LYS A 368 -15.37 -3.47 -23.26
CA LYS A 368 -15.03 -4.75 -22.63
C LYS A 368 -13.91 -5.46 -23.40
N PRO A 369 -13.17 -6.40 -22.78
CA PRO A 369 -12.06 -7.12 -23.41
C PRO A 369 -12.41 -7.78 -24.74
N GLU A 370 -13.58 -8.43 -24.83
CA GLU A 370 -14.08 -9.07 -26.06
C GLU A 370 -14.31 -8.06 -27.19
N MET A 371 -14.78 -6.85 -26.86
CA MET A 371 -14.99 -5.78 -27.85
C MET A 371 -13.66 -5.24 -28.37
N LEU A 372 -12.66 -5.09 -27.50
CA LEU A 372 -11.31 -4.70 -27.94
C LEU A 372 -10.68 -5.79 -28.81
N ALA A 373 -10.83 -7.07 -28.45
CA ALA A 373 -10.35 -8.19 -29.25
C ALA A 373 -11.01 -8.20 -30.64
N ALA A 374 -12.32 -7.95 -30.72
CA ALA A 374 -13.04 -7.86 -31.98
C ALA A 374 -12.53 -6.68 -32.84
N LEU A 375 -12.28 -5.52 -32.26
CA LEU A 375 -11.68 -4.38 -32.98
C LEU A 375 -10.28 -4.73 -33.53
N LEU A 376 -9.44 -5.37 -32.75
CA LEU A 376 -8.10 -5.80 -33.18
C LEU A 376 -8.18 -6.83 -34.30
N ALA A 377 -9.15 -7.75 -34.28
CA ALA A 377 -9.40 -8.70 -35.33
C ALA A 377 -9.81 -8.03 -36.68
N LEU A 378 -10.57 -6.93 -36.63
CA LEU A 378 -10.90 -6.15 -37.83
C LEU A 378 -9.66 -5.54 -38.49
N ILE A 379 -8.67 -5.14 -37.66
CA ILE A 379 -7.38 -4.67 -38.19
C ILE A 379 -6.57 -5.82 -38.80
N ASP A 380 -6.52 -6.97 -38.11
CA ASP A 380 -5.75 -8.14 -38.55
C ASP A 380 -6.26 -8.72 -39.86
N ASN A 381 -7.58 -8.69 -40.07
CA ASN A 381 -8.24 -9.12 -41.29
C ASN A 381 -8.21 -8.07 -42.41
N ASN A 382 -7.51 -6.95 -42.25
CA ASN A 382 -7.45 -5.82 -43.18
C ASN A 382 -8.82 -5.22 -43.51
N ASN A 383 -9.84 -5.40 -42.67
CA ASN A 383 -11.15 -4.79 -42.85
C ASN A 383 -11.11 -3.27 -42.62
N ILE A 384 -10.25 -2.84 -41.69
CA ILE A 384 -10.03 -1.40 -41.35
C ILE A 384 -8.54 -1.13 -41.14
N SER A 385 -8.11 0.11 -41.41
CA SER A 385 -6.76 0.55 -41.07
C SER A 385 -6.65 0.90 -39.59
N GLY A 386 -5.42 0.95 -39.05
CA GLY A 386 -5.17 1.37 -37.67
C GLY A 386 -5.71 2.80 -37.36
N LYS A 387 -5.74 3.69 -38.36
CA LYS A 387 -6.33 5.03 -38.22
C LYS A 387 -7.85 4.96 -38.06
N ILE A 388 -8.51 4.14 -38.88
CA ILE A 388 -9.95 3.92 -38.78
C ILE A 388 -10.31 3.25 -37.44
N ALA A 389 -9.50 2.28 -37.00
CA ALA A 389 -9.71 1.59 -35.72
C ALA A 389 -9.72 2.57 -34.51
N LYS A 390 -8.88 3.60 -34.51
CA LYS A 390 -8.92 4.64 -33.46
C LYS A 390 -10.24 5.41 -33.48
N THR A 391 -10.78 5.74 -34.65
CA THR A 391 -12.10 6.40 -34.78
C THR A 391 -13.21 5.47 -34.30
N VAL A 392 -13.14 4.18 -34.63
CA VAL A 392 -14.11 3.18 -34.14
C VAL A 392 -14.00 3.04 -32.62
N PHE A 393 -12.80 3.03 -32.06
CA PHE A 393 -12.58 2.92 -30.61
C PHE A 393 -13.19 4.12 -29.85
N GLU A 394 -13.04 5.35 -30.36
CA GLU A 394 -13.69 6.53 -29.77
C GLU A 394 -15.23 6.40 -29.78
N GLU A 395 -15.79 5.88 -30.85
CA GLU A 395 -17.22 5.65 -30.93
C GLU A 395 -17.69 4.53 -29.97
N MET A 396 -16.89 3.46 -29.84
CA MET A 396 -17.14 2.40 -28.86
C MET A 396 -17.18 2.97 -27.42
N ILE A 397 -16.31 3.93 -27.09
CA ILE A 397 -16.30 4.60 -25.79
C ILE A 397 -17.56 5.42 -25.56
N GLN A 398 -18.06 6.10 -26.60
CA GLN A 398 -19.24 6.95 -26.49
C GLN A 398 -20.54 6.15 -26.42
N THR A 399 -20.62 5.04 -27.15
CA THR A 399 -21.88 4.33 -27.38
C THR A 399 -21.96 2.96 -26.69
N GLY A 400 -20.81 2.36 -26.37
CA GLY A 400 -20.75 0.95 -25.93
C GLY A 400 -21.11 -0.04 -27.04
N ALA A 401 -21.16 0.36 -28.31
CA ALA A 401 -21.55 -0.48 -29.42
C ALA A 401 -20.41 -1.41 -29.88
N ASP A 402 -20.79 -2.51 -30.52
CA ASP A 402 -19.85 -3.47 -31.12
C ASP A 402 -19.08 -2.84 -32.29
N PRO A 403 -17.74 -3.06 -32.40
CA PRO A 403 -16.91 -2.44 -33.43
C PRO A 403 -17.34 -2.82 -34.86
N ALA A 404 -17.83 -4.02 -35.11
CA ALA A 404 -18.26 -4.42 -36.44
C ALA A 404 -19.55 -3.71 -36.85
N LEU A 405 -20.46 -3.44 -35.92
CA LEU A 405 -21.66 -2.63 -36.14
C LEU A 405 -21.29 -1.21 -36.52
N ILE A 406 -20.39 -0.57 -35.74
CA ILE A 406 -19.93 0.80 -36.01
C ILE A 406 -19.31 0.91 -37.40
N VAL A 407 -18.42 -0.05 -37.77
CA VAL A 407 -17.79 -0.09 -39.11
C VAL A 407 -18.83 -0.19 -40.21
N LYS A 408 -19.82 -1.05 -40.03
CA LYS A 408 -20.89 -1.24 -41.00
C LYS A 408 -21.80 -0.01 -41.16
N GLU A 409 -22.27 0.55 -40.06
CA GLU A 409 -23.18 1.71 -40.05
C GLU A 409 -22.53 2.99 -40.62
N LYS A 410 -21.26 3.17 -40.37
CA LYS A 410 -20.50 4.35 -40.85
C LYS A 410 -19.77 4.14 -42.17
N GLY A 411 -19.88 2.95 -42.78
CA GLY A 411 -19.23 2.64 -44.04
C GLY A 411 -17.70 2.77 -44.02
N LEU A 412 -17.07 2.41 -42.86
CA LEU A 412 -15.64 2.59 -42.60
C LEU A 412 -14.75 1.43 -43.12
N THR A 413 -15.23 0.63 -44.02
CA THR A 413 -14.44 -0.47 -44.61
C THR A 413 -13.34 0.09 -45.52
N GLN A 414 -12.16 -0.54 -45.46
CA GLN A 414 -11.07 -0.24 -46.39
C GLN A 414 -11.43 -0.85 -47.77
N VAL A 415 -11.48 -0.03 -48.81
CA VAL A 415 -11.68 -0.45 -50.21
C VAL A 415 -10.36 -1.03 -50.74
#